data_f46d029a9aba0c6e32a5971ac1d6a5ca
#
_entry.id   f46d029a9aba0c6e32a5971ac1d6a5ca
#
_cell.length_a   1.000
_cell.length_b   1.000
_cell.length_c   1.000
_cell.angle_alpha   90.00
_cell.angle_beta   90.00
_cell.angle_gamma   90.00
#
_symmetry.space_group_name_H-M   'P 1'
#
loop_
_entity.id
_entity.type
_entity.pdbx_description
1 polymer ?
#
loop_
_entity_poly.entity_id
_entity_poly.type
_entity_poly.pdbx_seq_one_letter_code
_entity_poly.pdbx_strand_id
1 'polypeptide(L)'
;MHRVLARLSADRALGVVRAPVIADAGELCRAVTAGGIGLLELTFTTPGLTMHLARAAAVAPELDACVGAGTVLTADNARRALDAGAQFLVTPAITPDAGAIVRAGHDAGAVVFLGALTPSEVYAALAAGADAVKIFPAGVGGPRYLADLLGPFPDTRLVPSGGVSTETAAGFLAAGAFAVCAGSSVLAPADIAAGDWNRITTHVQAFCTALQAPTA
;
A
#
# COMPACT_ATOMS: atom_id res chain seq x y z
N MET A 1 11.27 -10.33 11.52
CA MET A 1 10.67 -9.52 10.43
C MET A 1 9.55 -8.67 11.03
N HIS A 2 9.47 -7.40 10.69
CA HIS A 2 8.43 -6.49 11.20
C HIS A 2 7.02 -7.00 10.83
N ARG A 3 6.01 -6.84 11.73
CA ARG A 3 4.64 -7.35 11.52
C ARG A 3 4.02 -6.92 10.18
N VAL A 4 4.16 -5.64 9.80
CA VAL A 4 3.66 -5.12 8.51
C VAL A 4 4.29 -5.86 7.33
N LEU A 5 5.62 -6.06 7.33
CA LEU A 5 6.30 -6.78 6.23
C LEU A 5 5.96 -8.27 6.23
N ALA A 6 5.76 -8.88 7.40
CA ALA A 6 5.33 -10.27 7.50
C ALA A 6 3.94 -10.46 6.90
N ARG A 7 3.00 -9.58 7.27
CA ARG A 7 1.64 -9.61 6.74
C ARG A 7 1.62 -9.33 5.23
N LEU A 8 2.38 -8.32 4.76
CA LEU A 8 2.50 -8.01 3.34
C LEU A 8 3.07 -9.20 2.53
N SER A 9 4.04 -9.91 3.09
CA SER A 9 4.61 -11.12 2.48
C SER A 9 3.60 -12.26 2.39
N ALA A 10 2.75 -12.42 3.40
CA ALA A 10 1.73 -13.47 3.44
C ALA A 10 0.59 -13.19 2.45
N ASP A 11 0.04 -11.97 2.47
CA ASP A 11 -1.10 -11.60 1.65
C ASP A 11 -0.71 -11.30 0.20
N ARG A 12 0.55 -10.94 -0.05
CA ARG A 12 1.06 -10.50 -1.35
C ARG A 12 0.31 -9.29 -1.92
N ALA A 13 -0.46 -8.59 -1.10
CA ALA A 13 -1.32 -7.47 -1.48
C ALA A 13 -1.36 -6.37 -0.42
N LEU A 14 -1.54 -5.14 -0.88
CA LEU A 14 -1.77 -3.92 -0.10
C LEU A 14 -2.98 -3.19 -0.67
N GLY A 15 -4.06 -3.04 0.10
CA GLY A 15 -5.23 -2.25 -0.28
C GLY A 15 -4.92 -0.75 -0.21
N VAL A 16 -5.15 -0.02 -1.30
CA VAL A 16 -4.91 1.44 -1.38
C VAL A 16 -6.20 2.18 -1.62
N VAL A 17 -6.62 2.96 -0.64
CA VAL A 17 -7.83 3.76 -0.67
C VAL A 17 -7.52 5.21 -1.03
N ARG A 18 -7.98 5.59 -2.22
CA ARG A 18 -7.99 6.98 -2.70
C ARG A 18 -9.42 7.35 -3.05
N ALA A 19 -10.16 7.82 -2.06
CA ALA A 19 -11.57 8.16 -2.20
C ALA A 19 -11.83 9.55 -1.62
N PRO A 20 -12.67 10.37 -2.26
CA PRO A 20 -13.04 11.69 -1.73
C PRO A 20 -13.91 11.59 -0.46
N VAL A 21 -14.61 10.47 -0.30
CA VAL A 21 -15.48 10.19 0.84
C VAL A 21 -15.25 8.75 1.28
N ILE A 22 -15.11 8.52 2.58
CA ILE A 22 -15.13 7.20 3.22
C ILE A 22 -16.32 7.20 4.19
N ALA A 23 -17.31 6.36 3.93
CA ALA A 23 -18.53 6.28 4.74
C ALA A 23 -18.21 5.85 6.19
N ASP A 24 -17.43 4.76 6.34
CA ASP A 24 -16.88 4.29 7.62
C ASP A 24 -15.55 3.58 7.39
N ALA A 25 -14.48 4.08 8.02
CA ALA A 25 -13.14 3.53 7.84
C ALA A 25 -12.91 2.24 8.64
N GLY A 26 -13.63 2.03 9.73
CA GLY A 26 -13.59 0.78 10.49
C GLY A 26 -14.25 -0.36 9.70
N GLU A 27 -15.45 -0.12 9.16
CA GLU A 27 -16.15 -1.11 8.34
C GLU A 27 -15.39 -1.38 7.01
N LEU A 28 -14.78 -0.36 6.42
CA LEU A 28 -13.89 -0.54 5.27
C LEU A 28 -12.71 -1.47 5.60
N CYS A 29 -12.08 -1.27 6.76
CA CYS A 29 -11.00 -2.15 7.24
C CYS A 29 -11.49 -3.60 7.40
N ARG A 30 -12.67 -3.81 8.01
CA ARG A 30 -13.30 -5.13 8.16
C ARG A 30 -13.56 -5.78 6.79
N ALA A 31 -14.14 -5.04 5.85
CA ALA A 31 -14.47 -5.54 4.52
C ALA A 31 -13.24 -5.96 3.72
N VAL A 32 -12.18 -5.14 3.74
CA VAL A 32 -10.92 -5.42 3.03
C VAL A 32 -10.22 -6.63 3.64
N THR A 33 -10.19 -6.72 4.97
CA THR A 33 -9.57 -7.86 5.66
C THR A 33 -10.37 -9.15 5.45
N ALA A 34 -11.70 -9.10 5.49
CA ALA A 34 -12.56 -10.24 5.19
C ALA A 34 -12.39 -10.72 3.73
N GLY A 35 -11.99 -9.83 2.82
CA GLY A 35 -11.64 -10.16 1.44
C GLY A 35 -10.27 -10.81 1.27
N GLY A 36 -9.41 -10.79 2.29
CA GLY A 36 -8.09 -11.44 2.28
C GLY A 36 -6.90 -10.48 2.24
N ILE A 37 -7.08 -9.17 2.35
CA ILE A 37 -5.98 -8.19 2.42
C ILE A 37 -5.93 -7.58 3.83
N GLY A 38 -4.90 -7.89 4.59
CA GLY A 38 -4.69 -7.39 5.95
C GLY A 38 -3.89 -6.08 6.04
N LEU A 39 -3.52 -5.46 4.92
CA LEU A 39 -2.89 -4.14 4.91
C LEU A 39 -3.77 -3.12 4.19
N LEU A 40 -4.08 -2.01 4.86
CA LEU A 40 -4.92 -0.93 4.33
C LEU A 40 -4.19 0.41 4.39
N GLU A 41 -3.89 0.98 3.22
CA GLU A 41 -3.35 2.33 3.03
C GLU A 41 -4.51 3.32 2.81
N LEU A 42 -4.68 4.31 3.69
CA LEU A 42 -5.57 5.45 3.48
C LEU A 42 -4.73 6.66 3.05
N THR A 43 -5.12 7.36 1.96
CA THR A 43 -4.26 8.41 1.39
C THR A 43 -4.59 9.82 1.87
N PHE A 44 -3.58 10.69 2.01
CA PHE A 44 -3.75 12.11 2.39
C PHE A 44 -4.55 12.93 1.38
N THR A 45 -4.90 12.36 0.23
CA THR A 45 -5.85 12.98 -0.71
C THR A 45 -7.31 12.85 -0.28
N THR A 46 -7.58 12.04 0.74
CA THR A 46 -8.91 11.91 1.35
C THR A 46 -9.08 12.99 2.44
N PRO A 47 -10.13 13.83 2.39
CA PRO A 47 -10.42 14.79 3.45
C PRO A 47 -10.58 14.11 4.81
N GLY A 48 -10.03 14.70 5.86
CA GLY A 48 -10.14 14.16 7.23
C GLY A 48 -9.38 12.84 7.45
N LEU A 49 -8.32 12.56 6.69
CA LEU A 49 -7.57 11.31 6.74
C LEU A 49 -7.26 10.84 8.16
N THR A 50 -6.75 11.70 9.03
CA THR A 50 -6.33 11.32 10.39
C THR A 50 -7.46 10.75 11.23
N MET A 51 -8.68 11.27 11.06
CA MET A 51 -9.88 10.72 11.70
C MET A 51 -10.22 9.32 11.17
N HIS A 52 -10.18 9.15 9.84
CA HIS A 52 -10.42 7.85 9.20
C HIS A 52 -9.36 6.83 9.59
N LEU A 53 -8.09 7.26 9.62
CA LEU A 53 -6.98 6.40 10.02
C LEU A 53 -7.12 5.92 11.47
N ALA A 54 -7.46 6.82 12.41
CA ALA A 54 -7.69 6.47 13.80
C ALA A 54 -8.85 5.47 13.98
N ARG A 55 -9.94 5.62 13.22
CA ARG A 55 -11.07 4.67 13.23
C ARG A 55 -10.67 3.29 12.71
N ALA A 56 -9.94 3.23 11.60
CA ALA A 56 -9.44 1.97 11.06
C ALA A 56 -8.41 1.33 12.00
N ALA A 57 -7.50 2.11 12.60
CA ALA A 57 -6.51 1.66 13.56
C ALA A 57 -7.12 1.05 14.83
N ALA A 58 -8.28 1.56 15.26
CA ALA A 58 -8.98 1.04 16.45
C ALA A 58 -9.49 -0.39 16.27
N VAL A 59 -9.89 -0.78 15.05
CA VAL A 59 -10.42 -2.13 14.76
C VAL A 59 -9.36 -3.09 14.22
N ALA A 60 -8.25 -2.58 13.68
CA ALA A 60 -7.21 -3.37 13.03
C ALA A 60 -6.62 -4.51 13.89
N PRO A 61 -6.39 -4.34 15.23
CA PRO A 61 -5.87 -5.42 16.06
C PRO A 61 -6.79 -6.64 16.12
N GLU A 62 -8.11 -6.44 16.16
CA GLU A 62 -9.11 -7.53 16.21
C GLU A 62 -9.13 -8.35 14.91
N LEU A 63 -8.69 -7.74 13.82
CA LEU A 63 -8.71 -8.31 12.46
C LEU A 63 -7.36 -8.90 12.06
N ASP A 64 -6.35 -8.83 12.92
CA ASP A 64 -4.94 -9.07 12.55
C ASP A 64 -4.52 -8.24 11.32
N ALA A 65 -5.04 -7.02 11.20
CA ALA A 65 -4.76 -6.09 10.13
C ALA A 65 -3.72 -5.04 10.54
N CYS A 66 -3.14 -4.37 9.54
CA CYS A 66 -2.27 -3.22 9.69
C CYS A 66 -2.82 -2.06 8.85
N VAL A 67 -2.88 -0.88 9.44
CA VAL A 67 -3.32 0.33 8.73
C VAL A 67 -2.17 1.32 8.61
N GLY A 68 -2.15 2.07 7.51
CA GLY A 68 -1.11 3.05 7.25
C GLY A 68 -1.59 4.21 6.38
N ALA A 69 -0.73 5.19 6.24
CA ALA A 69 -1.01 6.39 5.47
C ALA A 69 -0.24 6.43 4.16
N GLY A 70 -0.94 6.73 3.07
CA GLY A 70 -0.36 6.97 1.76
C GLY A 70 -0.40 8.44 1.35
N THR A 71 0.30 8.74 0.26
CA THR A 71 0.50 10.12 -0.22
C THR A 71 1.10 11.01 0.88
N VAL A 72 2.02 10.43 1.66
CA VAL A 72 2.80 11.16 2.67
C VAL A 72 3.87 11.96 1.93
N LEU A 73 3.75 13.29 1.91
CA LEU A 73 4.64 14.16 1.15
C LEU A 73 5.61 14.94 2.03
N THR A 74 5.29 15.10 3.31
CA THR A 74 6.08 15.90 4.25
C THR A 74 6.29 15.18 5.57
N ALA A 75 7.31 15.58 6.33
CA ALA A 75 7.53 15.09 7.69
C ALA A 75 6.35 15.40 8.63
N ASP A 76 5.59 16.49 8.38
CA ASP A 76 4.37 16.79 9.11
C ASP A 76 3.26 15.78 8.82
N ASN A 77 3.04 15.42 7.53
CA ASN A 77 2.12 14.35 7.18
C ASN A 77 2.49 13.04 7.89
N ALA A 78 3.79 12.71 7.94
CA ALA A 78 4.27 11.50 8.61
C ALA A 78 3.89 11.51 10.10
N ARG A 79 4.24 12.58 10.84
CA ARG A 79 3.89 12.70 12.26
C ARG A 79 2.38 12.57 12.51
N ARG A 80 1.57 13.32 11.77
CA ARG A 80 0.10 13.28 11.89
C ARG A 80 -0.49 11.91 11.62
N ALA A 81 0.08 11.15 10.68
CA ALA A 81 -0.32 9.78 10.40
C ALA A 81 0.04 8.85 11.55
N LEU A 82 1.27 8.95 12.07
CA LEU A 82 1.75 8.13 13.18
C LEU A 82 0.95 8.40 14.46
N ASP A 83 0.68 9.66 14.78
CA ASP A 83 -0.17 10.07 15.92
C ASP A 83 -1.61 9.51 15.79
N ALA A 84 -2.10 9.32 14.56
CA ALA A 84 -3.39 8.71 14.28
C ALA A 84 -3.36 7.16 14.23
N GLY A 85 -2.23 6.53 14.55
CA GLY A 85 -2.09 5.08 14.65
C GLY A 85 -1.60 4.38 13.38
N ALA A 86 -0.99 5.10 12.43
CA ALA A 86 -0.36 4.47 11.26
C ALA A 86 0.79 3.55 11.66
N GLN A 87 0.78 2.33 11.17
CA GLN A 87 1.83 1.32 11.35
C GLN A 87 2.79 1.26 10.16
N PHE A 88 2.44 1.94 9.07
CA PHE A 88 3.31 2.14 7.90
C PHE A 88 2.98 3.45 7.18
N LEU A 89 3.98 3.98 6.49
CA LEU A 89 3.91 5.20 5.72
C LEU A 89 4.28 4.90 4.26
N VAL A 90 3.57 5.53 3.31
CA VAL A 90 3.83 5.35 1.89
C VAL A 90 3.91 6.71 1.20
N THR A 91 5.02 6.98 0.51
CA THR A 91 5.13 8.16 -0.36
C THR A 91 4.82 7.78 -1.82
N PRO A 92 4.35 8.72 -2.65
CA PRO A 92 4.17 8.45 -4.08
C PRO A 92 5.47 8.66 -4.89
N ALA A 93 6.48 9.30 -4.30
CA ALA A 93 7.73 9.70 -4.95
C ALA A 93 8.81 9.98 -3.88
N ILE A 94 10.04 10.18 -4.31
CA ILE A 94 11.10 10.73 -3.45
C ILE A 94 10.85 12.23 -3.29
N THR A 95 10.56 12.65 -2.07
CA THR A 95 10.38 14.08 -1.71
C THR A 95 11.62 14.62 -1.02
N PRO A 96 11.79 15.94 -0.92
CA PRO A 96 12.86 16.53 -0.10
C PRO A 96 12.85 16.06 1.36
N ASP A 97 11.65 15.70 1.86
CA ASP A 97 11.45 15.22 3.23
C ASP A 97 11.68 13.70 3.40
N ALA A 98 12.03 12.96 2.33
CA ALA A 98 12.09 11.49 2.36
C ALA A 98 12.89 10.94 3.55
N GLY A 99 14.09 11.48 3.81
CA GLY A 99 14.90 11.07 4.96
C GLY A 99 14.26 11.42 6.32
N ALA A 100 13.52 12.51 6.41
CA ALA A 100 12.80 12.89 7.64
C ALA A 100 11.56 12.00 7.86
N ILE A 101 10.87 11.63 6.79
CA ILE A 101 9.73 10.69 6.80
C ILE A 101 10.20 9.31 7.28
N VAL A 102 11.33 8.82 6.73
CA VAL A 102 11.92 7.52 7.13
C VAL A 102 12.27 7.52 8.61
N ARG A 103 13.00 8.54 9.07
CA ARG A 103 13.36 8.65 10.50
C ARG A 103 12.14 8.67 11.39
N ALA A 104 11.15 9.53 11.09
CA ALA A 104 9.91 9.61 11.87
C ALA A 104 9.17 8.27 11.93
N GLY A 105 9.11 7.54 10.81
CA GLY A 105 8.52 6.20 10.76
C GLY A 105 9.28 5.21 11.64
N HIS A 106 10.59 5.10 11.48
CA HIS A 106 11.41 4.16 12.23
C HIS A 106 11.44 4.47 13.74
N ASP A 107 11.51 5.75 14.13
CA ASP A 107 11.47 6.18 15.54
C ASP A 107 10.14 5.78 16.20
N ALA A 108 9.03 5.73 15.44
CA ALA A 108 7.74 5.27 15.90
C ALA A 108 7.51 3.76 15.72
N GLY A 109 8.50 3.01 15.23
CA GLY A 109 8.37 1.58 14.94
C GLY A 109 7.50 1.27 13.73
N ALA A 110 7.31 2.20 12.80
CA ALA A 110 6.53 2.00 11.58
C ALA A 110 7.43 1.66 10.39
N VAL A 111 6.88 0.93 9.43
CA VAL A 111 7.54 0.61 8.15
C VAL A 111 7.36 1.76 7.15
N VAL A 112 8.36 2.06 6.35
CA VAL A 112 8.30 3.14 5.36
C VAL A 112 8.54 2.63 3.95
N PHE A 113 7.56 2.89 3.07
CA PHE A 113 7.64 2.63 1.65
C PHE A 113 7.88 3.95 0.92
N LEU A 114 9.02 4.10 0.26
CA LEU A 114 9.27 5.27 -0.57
C LEU A 114 8.88 5.00 -2.03
N GLY A 115 8.20 5.97 -2.65
CA GLY A 115 7.79 5.89 -4.05
C GLY A 115 8.96 6.15 -4.99
N ALA A 116 9.02 5.39 -6.08
CA ALA A 116 10.00 5.51 -7.16
C ALA A 116 9.38 5.04 -8.47
N LEU A 117 9.95 5.45 -9.58
CA LEU A 117 9.68 4.88 -10.89
C LEU A 117 10.96 4.40 -11.57
N THR A 118 12.02 5.18 -11.54
CA THR A 118 13.29 4.95 -12.24
C THR A 118 14.34 4.24 -11.36
N PRO A 119 15.39 3.61 -11.96
CA PRO A 119 16.49 3.02 -11.20
C PRO A 119 17.17 4.01 -10.25
N SER A 120 17.34 5.29 -10.65
CA SER A 120 17.93 6.32 -9.81
C SER A 120 17.07 6.62 -8.58
N GLU A 121 15.75 6.62 -8.72
CA GLU A 121 14.81 6.82 -7.62
C GLU A 121 14.75 5.59 -6.71
N VAL A 122 14.82 4.37 -7.26
CA VAL A 122 14.94 3.14 -6.45
C VAL A 122 16.21 3.20 -5.59
N TYR A 123 17.35 3.55 -6.18
CA TYR A 123 18.60 3.73 -5.45
C TYR A 123 18.46 4.80 -4.35
N ALA A 124 17.86 5.94 -4.67
CA ALA A 124 17.65 7.02 -3.70
C ALA A 124 16.73 6.60 -2.55
N ALA A 125 15.68 5.82 -2.84
CA ALA A 125 14.78 5.27 -1.81
C ALA A 125 15.54 4.33 -0.85
N LEU A 126 16.35 3.43 -1.40
CA LEU A 126 17.16 2.50 -0.59
C LEU A 126 18.22 3.27 0.25
N ALA A 127 18.89 4.24 -0.35
CA ALA A 127 19.87 5.08 0.34
C ALA A 127 19.24 5.92 1.47
N ALA A 128 17.96 6.30 1.34
CA ALA A 128 17.21 6.98 2.39
C ALA A 128 16.74 6.04 3.52
N GLY A 129 16.86 4.71 3.35
CA GLY A 129 16.50 3.72 4.35
C GLY A 129 15.06 3.18 4.22
N ALA A 130 14.47 3.20 3.02
CA ALA A 130 13.16 2.60 2.80
C ALA A 130 13.15 1.10 3.10
N ASP A 131 12.10 0.61 3.78
CA ASP A 131 11.90 -0.81 4.06
C ASP A 131 11.38 -1.58 2.82
N ALA A 132 10.69 -0.88 1.93
CA ALA A 132 10.26 -1.33 0.61
C ALA A 132 10.14 -0.13 -0.34
N VAL A 133 10.11 -0.39 -1.64
CA VAL A 133 9.99 0.65 -2.66
C VAL A 133 8.68 0.45 -3.44
N LYS A 134 7.82 1.46 -3.38
CA LYS A 134 6.58 1.51 -4.17
C LYS A 134 6.92 1.97 -5.58
N ILE A 135 6.71 1.12 -6.58
CA ILE A 135 6.86 1.51 -7.98
C ILE A 135 5.56 2.15 -8.47
N PHE A 136 5.62 3.46 -8.79
CA PHE A 136 4.42 4.23 -9.16
C PHE A 136 4.72 5.26 -10.25
N PRO A 137 3.91 5.35 -11.34
CA PRO A 137 2.82 4.42 -11.67
C PRO A 137 3.34 3.18 -12.41
N ALA A 138 3.09 1.98 -11.90
CA ALA A 138 3.64 0.73 -12.41
C ALA A 138 3.09 0.32 -13.79
N GLY A 139 1.88 0.76 -14.13
CA GLY A 139 1.25 0.48 -15.42
C GLY A 139 2.00 1.04 -16.64
N VAL A 140 2.88 2.03 -16.44
CA VAL A 140 3.69 2.62 -17.53
C VAL A 140 4.64 1.59 -18.15
N GLY A 141 5.27 0.74 -17.34
CA GLY A 141 6.23 -0.25 -17.82
C GLY A 141 5.78 -1.70 -17.66
N GLY A 142 4.76 -1.93 -16.85
CA GLY A 142 4.22 -3.26 -16.59
C GLY A 142 5.19 -4.21 -15.87
N PRO A 143 4.87 -5.53 -15.85
CA PRO A 143 5.67 -6.54 -15.16
C PRO A 143 7.12 -6.64 -15.66
N ARG A 144 7.35 -6.50 -16.97
CA ARG A 144 8.70 -6.56 -17.55
C ARG A 144 9.61 -5.47 -16.99
N TYR A 145 9.10 -4.24 -16.91
CA TYR A 145 9.88 -3.15 -16.34
C TYR A 145 10.23 -3.37 -14.86
N LEU A 146 9.33 -3.98 -14.10
CA LEU A 146 9.62 -4.34 -12.72
C LEU A 146 10.77 -5.36 -12.64
N ALA A 147 10.78 -6.37 -13.50
CA ALA A 147 11.87 -7.35 -13.58
C ALA A 147 13.20 -6.68 -13.96
N ASP A 148 13.17 -5.72 -14.91
CA ASP A 148 14.36 -4.95 -15.31
C ASP A 148 14.91 -4.12 -14.14
N LEU A 149 14.06 -3.56 -13.26
CA LEU A 149 14.48 -2.87 -12.04
C LEU A 149 15.13 -3.81 -11.02
N LEU A 150 14.66 -5.05 -10.90
CA LEU A 150 15.24 -6.04 -10.00
C LEU A 150 16.63 -6.51 -10.43
N GLY A 151 17.00 -6.36 -11.71
CA GLY A 151 18.33 -6.72 -12.18
C GLY A 151 19.46 -6.09 -11.36
N PRO A 152 19.55 -4.76 -11.24
CA PRO A 152 20.55 -4.09 -10.40
C PRO A 152 20.20 -4.08 -8.90
N PHE A 153 18.96 -4.38 -8.49
CA PHE A 153 18.48 -4.31 -7.12
C PHE A 153 17.75 -5.61 -6.69
N PRO A 154 18.41 -6.79 -6.74
CA PRO A 154 17.73 -8.10 -6.62
C PRO A 154 17.07 -8.35 -5.26
N ASP A 155 17.58 -7.75 -4.19
CA ASP A 155 17.07 -7.94 -2.83
C ASP A 155 16.02 -6.89 -2.42
N THR A 156 15.61 -6.03 -3.36
CA THR A 156 14.68 -4.95 -3.07
C THR A 156 13.24 -5.45 -3.04
N ARG A 157 12.51 -5.07 -1.99
CA ARG A 157 11.06 -5.31 -1.91
C ARG A 157 10.33 -4.28 -2.77
N LEU A 158 10.14 -4.60 -4.06
CA LEU A 158 9.36 -3.75 -4.96
C LEU A 158 7.87 -4.04 -4.83
N VAL A 159 7.07 -2.97 -4.69
CA VAL A 159 5.61 -3.03 -4.52
C VAL A 159 4.96 -2.17 -5.62
N PRO A 160 4.58 -2.74 -6.78
CA PRO A 160 3.96 -2.00 -7.86
C PRO A 160 2.58 -1.49 -7.48
N SER A 161 2.31 -0.25 -7.89
CA SER A 161 1.06 0.49 -7.63
C SER A 161 0.69 1.35 -8.84
N GLY A 162 -0.60 1.50 -9.12
CA GLY A 162 -1.10 2.23 -10.29
C GLY A 162 -0.98 1.41 -11.57
N GLY A 163 -2.13 1.06 -12.15
CA GLY A 163 -2.22 0.17 -13.31
C GLY A 163 -2.17 -1.32 -12.95
N VAL A 164 -2.25 -1.65 -11.65
CA VAL A 164 -2.44 -3.03 -11.19
C VAL A 164 -3.94 -3.32 -11.13
N SER A 165 -4.36 -4.42 -11.75
CA SER A 165 -5.74 -4.91 -11.75
C SER A 165 -5.76 -6.42 -11.48
N THR A 166 -6.95 -6.99 -11.38
CA THR A 166 -7.14 -8.45 -11.23
C THR A 166 -6.44 -9.23 -12.34
N GLU A 167 -6.42 -8.70 -13.58
CA GLU A 167 -5.82 -9.34 -14.75
C GLU A 167 -4.28 -9.25 -14.77
N THR A 168 -3.72 -8.18 -14.19
CA THR A 168 -2.27 -7.91 -14.29
C THR A 168 -1.48 -8.27 -13.04
N ALA A 169 -2.15 -8.43 -11.90
CA ALA A 169 -1.51 -8.60 -10.59
C ALA A 169 -0.60 -9.84 -10.51
N ALA A 170 -1.07 -10.99 -11.02
CA ALA A 170 -0.27 -12.22 -11.05
C ALA A 170 1.02 -12.06 -11.89
N GLY A 171 0.94 -11.32 -13.00
CA GLY A 171 2.11 -11.00 -13.84
C GLY A 171 3.17 -10.18 -13.09
N PHE A 172 2.77 -9.22 -12.28
CA PHE A 172 3.71 -8.48 -11.43
C PHE A 172 4.38 -9.36 -10.38
N LEU A 173 3.61 -10.28 -9.76
CA LEU A 173 4.17 -11.22 -8.79
C LEU A 173 5.16 -12.20 -9.45
N ALA A 174 4.85 -12.70 -10.64
CA ALA A 174 5.75 -13.55 -11.42
C ALA A 174 7.02 -12.82 -11.85
N ALA A 175 6.94 -11.52 -12.08
CA ALA A 175 8.09 -10.65 -12.39
C ALA A 175 8.95 -10.32 -11.16
N GLY A 176 8.63 -10.84 -9.98
CA GLY A 176 9.40 -10.68 -8.75
C GLY A 176 8.90 -9.59 -7.80
N ALA A 177 7.69 -9.03 -8.00
CA ALA A 177 7.10 -8.13 -7.03
C ALA A 177 7.02 -8.79 -5.64
N PHE A 178 7.41 -8.06 -4.59
CA PHE A 178 7.26 -8.51 -3.21
C PHE A 178 5.77 -8.62 -2.82
N ALA A 179 4.98 -7.64 -3.23
CA ALA A 179 3.53 -7.61 -3.15
C ALA A 179 3.00 -6.63 -4.20
N VAL A 180 1.69 -6.54 -4.40
CA VAL A 180 1.04 -5.63 -5.34
C VAL A 180 0.02 -4.73 -4.64
N CYS A 181 -0.22 -3.52 -5.17
CA CYS A 181 -1.24 -2.62 -4.64
C CYS A 181 -2.60 -2.84 -5.32
N ALA A 182 -3.62 -3.17 -4.52
CA ALA A 182 -5.02 -3.17 -4.91
C ALA A 182 -5.59 -1.74 -4.77
N GLY A 183 -5.60 -0.98 -5.86
CA GLY A 183 -6.08 0.40 -5.91
C GLY A 183 -7.57 0.51 -6.30
N SER A 184 -7.94 1.60 -6.97
CA SER A 184 -9.32 1.92 -7.34
C SER A 184 -9.99 0.93 -8.31
N SER A 185 -9.22 0.09 -8.98
CA SER A 185 -9.75 -1.03 -9.78
C SER A 185 -10.37 -2.13 -8.92
N VAL A 186 -9.99 -2.23 -7.65
CA VAL A 186 -10.48 -3.22 -6.68
C VAL A 186 -11.30 -2.53 -5.59
N LEU A 187 -10.80 -1.42 -5.06
CA LEU A 187 -11.42 -0.60 -4.01
C LEU A 187 -12.05 0.64 -4.65
N ALA A 188 -13.19 0.45 -5.32
CA ALA A 188 -13.85 1.50 -6.08
C ALA A 188 -14.32 2.65 -5.15
N PRO A 189 -13.97 3.93 -5.45
CA PRO A 189 -14.38 5.06 -4.61
C PRO A 189 -15.89 5.20 -4.42
N ALA A 190 -16.69 4.80 -5.41
CA ALA A 190 -18.15 4.83 -5.34
C ALA A 190 -18.70 3.84 -4.31
N ASP A 191 -18.15 2.62 -4.25
CA ASP A 191 -18.57 1.59 -3.30
C ASP A 191 -18.16 1.98 -1.86
N ILE A 192 -16.96 2.59 -1.70
CA ILE A 192 -16.48 3.12 -0.42
C ILE A 192 -17.38 4.25 0.11
N ALA A 193 -17.76 5.18 -0.79
CA ALA A 193 -18.64 6.29 -0.44
C ALA A 193 -20.07 5.84 -0.13
N ALA A 194 -20.55 4.79 -0.80
CA ALA A 194 -21.87 4.19 -0.54
C ALA A 194 -21.91 3.28 0.69
N GLY A 195 -20.74 2.86 1.22
CA GLY A 195 -20.67 1.87 2.31
C GLY A 195 -21.07 0.47 1.85
N ASP A 196 -20.87 0.12 0.58
CA ASP A 196 -21.18 -1.22 0.05
C ASP A 196 -20.05 -2.22 0.39
N TRP A 197 -19.99 -2.57 1.67
CA TRP A 197 -18.94 -3.42 2.23
C TRP A 197 -18.93 -4.82 1.65
N ASN A 198 -20.09 -5.37 1.33
CA ASN A 198 -20.20 -6.70 0.71
C ASN A 198 -19.56 -6.71 -0.68
N ARG A 199 -19.81 -5.66 -1.48
CA ARG A 199 -19.22 -5.53 -2.80
C ARG A 199 -17.72 -5.34 -2.73
N ILE A 200 -17.22 -4.52 -1.79
CA ILE A 200 -15.79 -4.37 -1.52
C ILE A 200 -15.16 -5.72 -1.17
N THR A 201 -15.74 -6.47 -0.23
CA THR A 201 -15.24 -7.81 0.15
C THR A 201 -15.17 -8.73 -1.06
N THR A 202 -16.22 -8.77 -1.89
CA THR A 202 -16.28 -9.61 -3.10
C THR A 202 -15.17 -9.24 -4.10
N HIS A 203 -14.95 -7.95 -4.35
CA HIS A 203 -13.89 -7.49 -5.26
C HIS A 203 -12.50 -7.83 -4.74
N VAL A 204 -12.27 -7.66 -3.44
CA VAL A 204 -10.99 -8.02 -2.79
C VAL A 204 -10.75 -9.53 -2.86
N GLN A 205 -11.77 -10.37 -2.61
CA GLN A 205 -11.68 -11.82 -2.74
C GLN A 205 -11.32 -12.25 -4.17
N ALA A 206 -11.98 -11.65 -5.17
CA ALA A 206 -11.68 -11.91 -6.57
C ALA A 206 -10.22 -11.54 -6.92
N PHE A 207 -9.75 -10.40 -6.42
CA PHE A 207 -8.36 -9.97 -6.59
C PHE A 207 -7.39 -10.95 -5.93
N CYS A 208 -7.62 -11.33 -4.68
CA CYS A 208 -6.75 -12.30 -3.96
C CYS A 208 -6.73 -13.67 -4.65
N THR A 209 -7.85 -14.12 -5.19
CA THR A 209 -7.90 -15.36 -5.97
C THR A 209 -7.03 -15.27 -7.22
N ALA A 210 -7.07 -14.14 -7.91
CA ALA A 210 -6.25 -13.91 -9.11
C ALA A 210 -4.73 -13.88 -8.81
N LEU A 211 -4.30 -13.49 -7.59
CA LEU A 211 -2.89 -13.54 -7.19
C LEU A 211 -2.33 -14.96 -7.14
N GLN A 212 -3.19 -15.98 -6.97
CA GLN A 212 -2.81 -17.38 -6.86
C GLN A 212 -2.85 -18.12 -8.20
N ALA A 213 -3.38 -17.45 -9.26
CA ALA A 213 -3.48 -18.07 -10.56
C ALA A 213 -2.09 -18.31 -11.16
N PRO A 214 -1.84 -19.49 -11.77
CA PRO A 214 -0.61 -19.72 -12.52
C PRO A 214 -0.53 -18.69 -13.66
N THR A 215 0.62 -18.05 -13.80
CA THR A 215 0.89 -17.20 -14.97
C THR A 215 1.08 -18.10 -16.19
N ALA A 216 0.27 -17.86 -17.21
CA ALA A 216 0.38 -18.55 -18.50
C ALA A 216 1.68 -18.23 -19.22
#